data_73e0e6f2c3819ef45731ace7f9969b51
#
_entry.id   73e0e6f2c3819ef45731ace7f9969b51
#
_cell.length_a   1.000
_cell.length_b   1.000
_cell.length_c   1.000
_cell.angle_alpha   90.00
_cell.angle_beta   90.00
_cell.angle_gamma   90.00
#
_symmetry.space_group_name_H-M   'P 1'
#
loop_
_entity.id
_entity.type
_entity.pdbx_description
1 polymer ?
#
loop_
_entity_poly.entity_id
_entity_poly.type
_entity_poly.pdbx_seq_one_letter_code
_entity_poly.pdbx_strand_id
1 'polypeptide(L)'
;MPAAVQHRRTRLARTLAVAATGAAVLALPLIGSTSASAATTASATTAATTTAGYTNNLDGWIRESLAIMAEKGIPGTYDGIYRNVMRESSGNPNAINLWDSNAAAGIPSKGLLQVIDPTFAAYHVAGTAFDPFDPVANITAACNYAAQRYGSIDNVFGAY
;
A
#
# COMPACT_ATOMS: atom_id res chain seq x y z
N MET A 1 10.20 44.57 -24.97
CA MET A 1 8.90 44.52 -24.32
C MET A 1 8.15 43.28 -24.82
N PRO A 2 8.07 42.19 -24.11
CA PRO A 2 7.13 41.13 -24.46
C PRO A 2 5.95 41.11 -23.48
N ALA A 3 4.77 40.90 -24.05
CA ALA A 3 3.47 40.91 -23.40
C ALA A 3 3.23 39.70 -22.54
N ALA A 4 2.67 39.95 -21.35
CA ALA A 4 2.21 38.94 -20.42
C ALA A 4 0.90 38.32 -20.91
N VAL A 5 0.85 36.97 -21.04
CA VAL A 5 -0.37 36.23 -21.31
C VAL A 5 -0.95 35.73 -19.96
N GLN A 6 -2.04 36.37 -19.57
CA GLN A 6 -2.83 35.97 -18.42
C GLN A 6 -3.77 34.83 -18.81
N HIS A 7 -3.59 33.65 -18.22
CA HIS A 7 -4.58 32.55 -18.33
C HIS A 7 -5.64 32.71 -17.25
N ARG A 8 -6.85 33.04 -17.70
CA ARG A 8 -8.06 33.10 -16.88
C ARG A 8 -8.49 31.68 -16.49
N ARG A 9 -8.55 31.45 -15.18
CA ARG A 9 -9.16 30.23 -14.60
C ARG A 9 -10.68 30.41 -14.58
N THR A 10 -11.39 29.67 -15.40
CA THR A 10 -12.86 29.52 -15.33
C THR A 10 -13.20 28.42 -14.33
N ARG A 11 -13.82 28.81 -13.22
CA ARG A 11 -14.43 27.89 -12.26
C ARG A 11 -15.83 27.55 -12.77
N LEU A 12 -16.11 26.28 -13.11
CA LEU A 12 -17.47 25.77 -13.27
C LEU A 12 -17.94 25.19 -11.95
N ALA A 13 -18.86 25.89 -11.32
CA ALA A 13 -19.69 25.35 -10.26
C ALA A 13 -20.81 24.51 -10.87
N ARG A 14 -20.94 23.24 -10.46
CA ARG A 14 -22.13 22.43 -10.72
C ARG A 14 -22.80 22.10 -9.40
N THR A 15 -23.87 22.79 -9.15
CA THR A 15 -24.91 22.45 -8.19
C THR A 15 -25.75 21.31 -8.77
N LEU A 16 -25.95 20.25 -8.01
CA LEU A 16 -26.98 19.26 -8.28
C LEU A 16 -27.93 19.17 -7.10
N ALA A 17 -29.17 19.37 -7.40
CA ALA A 17 -30.30 19.38 -6.50
C ALA A 17 -30.74 17.95 -6.14
N VAL A 18 -31.21 17.86 -4.90
CA VAL A 18 -31.85 16.70 -4.27
C VAL A 18 -33.33 16.68 -4.69
N ALA A 19 -33.87 15.50 -4.94
CA ALA A 19 -35.29 15.24 -4.86
C ALA A 19 -35.53 13.94 -4.09
N ALA A 20 -36.29 14.10 -3.00
CA ALA A 20 -36.82 13.05 -2.15
C ALA A 20 -38.21 12.62 -2.65
N THR A 21 -38.62 11.44 -2.26
CA THR A 21 -39.98 10.92 -1.95
C THR A 21 -39.90 9.40 -2.05
N GLY A 22 -40.40 8.56 -1.20
CA GLY A 22 -41.42 8.63 -0.21
C GLY A 22 -42.01 7.23 -0.04
N ALA A 23 -42.60 7.04 1.12
CA ALA A 23 -43.66 6.08 1.41
C ALA A 23 -43.29 4.73 2.06
N ALA A 24 -43.75 4.67 3.28
CA ALA A 24 -43.90 3.58 4.23
C ALA A 24 -44.87 2.48 3.77
N VAL A 25 -44.63 1.26 4.24
CA VAL A 25 -45.68 0.30 4.60
C VAL A 25 -45.24 -0.48 5.84
N LEU A 26 -46.09 -0.39 6.88
CA LEU A 26 -46.10 -1.18 8.10
C LEU A 26 -46.63 -2.59 7.85
N ALA A 27 -45.99 -3.60 8.37
CA ALA A 27 -46.61 -4.84 8.76
C ALA A 27 -45.79 -5.56 9.84
N LEU A 28 -46.30 -5.59 11.07
CA LEU A 28 -45.97 -6.57 12.10
C LEU A 28 -46.92 -7.75 11.94
N PRO A 29 -46.48 -8.99 12.23
CA PRO A 29 -46.81 -9.59 13.50
C PRO A 29 -45.72 -10.47 14.15
N LEU A 30 -45.64 -10.38 15.42
CA LEU A 30 -45.76 -11.35 16.50
C LEU A 30 -44.92 -12.65 16.52
N ILE A 31 -44.10 -12.71 17.57
CA ILE A 31 -43.86 -13.76 18.57
C ILE A 31 -43.19 -15.05 18.07
N GLY A 32 -41.98 -15.22 18.57
CA GLY A 32 -41.25 -16.46 18.64
C GLY A 32 -39.98 -16.23 19.44
N SER A 33 -40.06 -16.38 20.79
CA SER A 33 -38.88 -16.38 21.67
C SER A 33 -38.09 -17.65 21.46
N THR A 34 -37.06 -17.57 20.65
CA THR A 34 -35.99 -18.55 20.69
C THR A 34 -34.71 -17.82 21.08
N SER A 35 -34.18 -18.22 22.23
CA SER A 35 -32.88 -17.77 22.72
C SER A 35 -31.81 -18.17 21.70
N ALA A 36 -31.48 -17.24 20.82
CA ALA A 36 -30.30 -17.36 19.97
C ALA A 36 -29.10 -16.93 20.83
N SER A 37 -28.34 -17.91 21.29
CA SER A 37 -26.96 -17.70 21.72
C SER A 37 -26.25 -16.89 20.63
N ALA A 38 -25.86 -15.67 20.96
CA ALA A 38 -24.93 -14.90 20.15
C ALA A 38 -23.60 -15.64 20.15
N ALA A 39 -23.39 -16.47 19.13
CA ALA A 39 -22.07 -16.89 18.79
C ALA A 39 -21.31 -15.62 18.34
N THR A 40 -20.49 -15.10 19.21
CA THR A 40 -19.40 -14.19 18.85
C THR A 40 -18.58 -14.91 17.80
N THR A 41 -18.82 -14.62 16.54
CA THR A 41 -17.85 -14.91 15.47
C THR A 41 -16.64 -14.05 15.76
N ALA A 42 -15.71 -14.58 16.55
CA ALA A 42 -14.33 -14.13 16.53
C ALA A 42 -13.89 -14.31 15.08
N SER A 43 -13.73 -13.21 14.34
CA SER A 43 -12.98 -13.19 13.09
C SER A 43 -11.58 -13.69 13.46
N ALA A 44 -11.35 -14.98 13.28
CA ALA A 44 -10.03 -15.52 13.27
C ALA A 44 -9.34 -14.91 12.04
N THR A 45 -8.63 -13.81 12.26
CA THR A 45 -7.60 -13.37 11.35
C THR A 45 -6.57 -14.48 11.33
N THR A 46 -6.68 -15.35 10.33
CA THR A 46 -5.69 -16.38 10.08
C THR A 46 -4.43 -15.64 9.67
N ALA A 47 -3.56 -15.33 10.62
CA ALA A 47 -2.22 -14.89 10.31
C ALA A 47 -1.53 -16.05 9.60
N ALA A 48 -1.45 -15.97 8.26
CA ALA A 48 -0.67 -16.91 7.49
C ALA A 48 0.79 -16.74 7.96
N THR A 49 1.39 -17.83 8.43
CA THR A 49 2.79 -17.81 8.84
C THR A 49 3.64 -17.97 7.59
N THR A 50 4.55 -17.06 7.37
CA THR A 50 5.55 -17.17 6.29
C THR A 50 6.56 -18.28 6.61
N THR A 51 7.32 -18.71 5.62
CA THR A 51 8.23 -19.87 5.66
C THR A 51 9.31 -19.77 6.75
N ALA A 52 9.56 -18.60 7.30
CA ALA A 52 10.59 -18.29 8.29
C ALA A 52 10.04 -18.07 9.73
N GLY A 53 8.76 -18.35 9.98
CA GLY A 53 8.14 -18.13 11.30
C GLY A 53 7.71 -16.69 11.57
N TYR A 54 7.78 -15.80 10.58
CA TYR A 54 7.25 -14.45 10.67
C TYR A 54 5.74 -14.41 10.45
N THR A 55 5.06 -13.46 11.08
CA THR A 55 3.61 -13.29 10.90
C THR A 55 3.31 -12.65 9.54
N ASN A 56 2.23 -13.09 8.88
CA ASN A 56 1.81 -12.50 7.61
C ASN A 56 1.05 -11.18 7.85
N ASN A 57 1.81 -10.17 8.25
CA ASN A 57 1.37 -8.78 8.44
C ASN A 57 2.56 -7.84 8.25
N LEU A 58 2.31 -6.53 8.28
CA LEU A 58 3.35 -5.52 8.01
C LEU A 58 4.58 -5.66 8.95
N ASP A 59 4.36 -5.93 10.24
CA ASP A 59 5.47 -6.12 11.18
C ASP A 59 6.33 -7.34 10.80
N GLY A 60 5.68 -8.47 10.50
CA GLY A 60 6.36 -9.68 10.07
C GLY A 60 7.12 -9.51 8.76
N TRP A 61 6.51 -8.87 7.76
CA TRP A 61 7.16 -8.61 6.47
C TRP A 61 8.39 -7.72 6.61
N ILE A 62 8.32 -6.67 7.44
CA ILE A 62 9.48 -5.81 7.70
C ILE A 62 10.59 -6.58 8.40
N ARG A 63 10.28 -7.42 9.41
CA ARG A 63 11.29 -8.21 10.14
C ARG A 63 11.94 -9.26 9.26
N GLU A 64 11.17 -9.96 8.43
CA GLU A 64 11.69 -10.92 7.46
C GLU A 64 12.60 -10.22 6.42
N SER A 65 12.15 -9.09 5.89
CA SER A 65 12.97 -8.27 4.98
C SER A 65 14.28 -7.83 5.61
N LEU A 66 14.27 -7.39 6.89
CA LEU A 66 15.48 -6.99 7.59
C LEU A 66 16.45 -8.15 7.79
N ALA A 67 15.97 -9.37 8.04
CA ALA A 67 16.83 -10.55 8.15
C ALA A 67 17.52 -10.83 6.81
N ILE A 68 16.79 -10.82 5.70
CA ILE A 68 17.33 -10.99 4.33
C ILE A 68 18.31 -9.85 4.00
N MET A 69 17.95 -8.61 4.31
CA MET A 69 18.79 -7.45 4.06
C MET A 69 20.12 -7.53 4.82
N ALA A 70 20.10 -8.01 6.07
CA ALA A 70 21.31 -8.21 6.87
C ALA A 70 22.25 -9.25 6.22
N GLU A 71 21.71 -10.36 5.71
CA GLU A 71 22.50 -11.38 4.98
C GLU A 71 23.11 -10.83 3.69
N LYS A 72 22.44 -9.89 3.02
CA LYS A 72 22.88 -9.29 1.76
C LYS A 72 23.68 -8.00 1.92
N GLY A 73 23.87 -7.52 3.15
CA GLY A 73 24.57 -6.27 3.42
C GLY A 73 23.81 -5.02 2.95
N ILE A 74 22.48 -5.09 2.86
CA ILE A 74 21.61 -3.96 2.47
C ILE A 74 21.27 -3.18 3.76
N PRO A 75 21.64 -1.89 3.88
CA PRO A 75 21.39 -1.09 5.06
C PRO A 75 19.93 -0.63 5.14
N GLY A 76 19.39 -0.57 6.35
CA GLY A 76 18.06 -0.07 6.65
C GLY A 76 17.60 -0.46 8.04
N THR A 77 16.71 0.33 8.62
CA THR A 77 16.10 0.07 9.93
C THR A 77 14.61 -0.21 9.80
N TYR A 78 14.04 -0.82 10.83
CA TYR A 78 12.58 -1.03 10.92
C TYR A 78 11.83 0.30 10.76
N ASP A 79 12.24 1.33 11.49
CA ASP A 79 11.57 2.63 11.48
C ASP A 79 11.69 3.33 10.13
N GLY A 80 12.85 3.20 9.47
CA GLY A 80 13.04 3.71 8.12
C GLY A 80 12.11 3.06 7.11
N ILE A 81 12.02 1.73 7.13
CA ILE A 81 11.11 0.97 6.26
C ILE A 81 9.66 1.31 6.58
N TYR A 82 9.24 1.21 7.84
CA TYR A 82 7.87 1.46 8.26
C TYR A 82 7.39 2.85 7.86
N ARG A 83 8.19 3.89 8.13
CA ARG A 83 7.87 5.29 7.75
C ARG A 83 7.64 5.43 6.25
N ASN A 84 8.49 4.84 5.43
CA ASN A 84 8.36 4.89 3.98
C ASN A 84 7.14 4.10 3.49
N VAL A 85 6.90 2.88 4.00
CA VAL A 85 5.72 2.08 3.67
C VAL A 85 4.42 2.82 4.00
N MET A 86 4.33 3.44 5.18
CA MET A 86 3.14 4.19 5.56
C MET A 86 2.88 5.39 4.66
N ARG A 87 3.93 6.05 4.18
CA ARG A 87 3.81 7.16 3.24
C ARG A 87 3.40 6.71 1.84
N GLU A 88 3.99 5.62 1.32
CA GLU A 88 3.82 5.19 -0.06
C GLU A 88 2.50 4.42 -0.30
N SER A 89 2.10 3.58 0.64
CA SER A 89 0.96 2.67 0.46
C SER A 89 0.00 2.58 1.65
N SER A 90 0.30 3.28 2.76
CA SER A 90 -0.39 3.10 4.04
C SER A 90 -0.39 1.63 4.53
N GLY A 91 0.63 0.87 4.16
CA GLY A 91 0.78 -0.54 4.52
C GLY A 91 0.00 -1.52 3.63
N ASN A 92 -0.52 -1.08 2.49
CA ASN A 92 -1.25 -1.95 1.56
C ASN A 92 -0.30 -2.64 0.57
N PRO A 93 -0.07 -3.96 0.65
CA PRO A 93 0.81 -4.68 -0.25
C PRO A 93 0.29 -4.74 -1.71
N ASN A 94 -1.01 -4.56 -1.91
CA ASN A 94 -1.64 -4.56 -3.22
C ASN A 94 -1.83 -3.15 -3.81
N ALA A 95 -1.19 -2.13 -3.22
CA ALA A 95 -1.27 -0.77 -3.74
C ALA A 95 -0.70 -0.69 -5.16
N ILE A 96 -1.41 0.04 -6.02
CA ILE A 96 -0.97 0.35 -7.39
C ILE A 96 -1.32 1.80 -7.70
N ASN A 97 -0.36 2.56 -8.22
CA ASN A 97 -0.57 3.93 -8.64
C ASN A 97 -0.85 3.98 -10.15
N LEU A 98 -2.08 4.36 -10.51
CA LEU A 98 -2.55 4.45 -11.90
C LEU A 98 -2.69 5.90 -12.40
N TRP A 99 -2.14 6.88 -11.68
CA TRP A 99 -2.43 8.31 -11.90
C TRP A 99 -1.24 9.15 -12.33
N ASP A 100 -0.01 8.65 -12.13
CA ASP A 100 1.22 9.39 -12.40
C ASP A 100 1.77 9.15 -13.82
N SER A 101 2.90 9.78 -14.12
CA SER A 101 3.60 9.63 -15.41
C SER A 101 4.10 8.21 -15.66
N ASN A 102 4.46 7.45 -14.63
CA ASN A 102 4.88 6.06 -14.77
C ASN A 102 3.69 5.19 -15.21
N ALA A 103 2.53 5.41 -14.59
CA ALA A 103 1.30 4.73 -14.99
C ALA A 103 0.90 5.06 -16.44
N ALA A 104 1.02 6.33 -16.84
CA ALA A 104 0.79 6.77 -18.23
C ALA A 104 1.76 6.11 -19.22
N ALA A 105 2.98 5.80 -18.78
CA ALA A 105 3.99 5.07 -19.56
C ALA A 105 3.80 3.53 -19.52
N GLY A 106 2.75 3.01 -18.86
CA GLY A 106 2.46 1.57 -18.75
C GLY A 106 3.30 0.84 -17.71
N ILE A 107 3.99 1.54 -16.82
CA ILE A 107 4.83 0.99 -15.74
C ILE A 107 4.40 1.53 -14.37
N PRO A 108 3.16 1.27 -13.92
CA PRO A 108 2.66 1.81 -12.65
C PRO A 108 3.50 1.36 -11.45
N SER A 109 3.56 2.21 -10.44
CA SER A 109 4.19 1.88 -9.15
C SER A 109 3.34 0.88 -8.37
N LYS A 110 3.97 -0.11 -7.71
CA LYS A 110 3.33 -1.28 -7.11
C LYS A 110 3.84 -1.59 -5.72
N GLY A 111 2.97 -2.18 -4.91
CA GLY A 111 3.29 -2.77 -3.62
C GLY A 111 3.52 -1.77 -2.49
N LEU A 112 4.10 -2.25 -1.40
CA LEU A 112 4.28 -1.49 -0.16
C LEU A 112 5.09 -0.21 -0.33
N LEU A 113 6.17 -0.26 -1.11
CA LEU A 113 7.09 0.85 -1.36
C LEU A 113 7.01 1.41 -2.78
N GLN A 114 5.90 1.15 -3.48
CA GLN A 114 5.54 1.75 -4.77
C GLN A 114 6.67 1.70 -5.81
N VAL A 115 7.20 0.50 -6.05
CA VAL A 115 8.30 0.27 -6.99
C VAL A 115 7.75 -0.02 -8.39
N ILE A 116 8.33 0.57 -9.43
CA ILE A 116 7.99 0.25 -10.83
C ILE A 116 8.71 -1.03 -11.28
N ASP A 117 8.13 -1.77 -12.25
CA ASP A 117 8.66 -3.04 -12.70
C ASP A 117 10.14 -3.01 -13.13
N PRO A 118 10.64 -2.01 -13.88
CA PRO A 118 12.05 -1.95 -14.23
C PRO A 118 12.97 -1.80 -13.01
N THR A 119 12.57 -1.00 -12.02
CA THR A 119 13.34 -0.84 -10.78
C THR A 119 13.30 -2.12 -9.97
N PHE A 120 12.12 -2.75 -9.83
CA PHE A 120 12.00 -4.03 -9.15
C PHE A 120 12.92 -5.10 -9.77
N ALA A 121 12.89 -5.25 -11.08
CA ALA A 121 13.73 -6.25 -11.78
C ALA A 121 15.23 -5.97 -11.59
N ALA A 122 15.65 -4.70 -11.63
CA ALA A 122 17.05 -4.31 -11.50
C ALA A 122 17.60 -4.48 -10.07
N TYR A 123 16.75 -4.35 -9.04
CA TYR A 123 17.17 -4.37 -7.64
C TYR A 123 16.60 -5.56 -6.85
N HIS A 124 15.95 -6.51 -7.54
CA HIS A 124 15.45 -7.73 -6.93
C HIS A 124 16.52 -8.46 -6.14
N VAL A 125 16.16 -8.93 -4.94
CA VAL A 125 17.08 -9.63 -4.04
C VAL A 125 16.90 -11.14 -4.18
N ALA A 126 17.95 -11.84 -4.54
CA ALA A 126 17.91 -13.29 -4.69
C ALA A 126 17.51 -13.99 -3.38
N GLY A 127 16.55 -14.91 -3.50
CA GLY A 127 15.95 -15.61 -2.36
C GLY A 127 14.56 -15.09 -1.98
N THR A 128 14.11 -13.98 -2.61
CA THR A 128 12.73 -13.49 -2.48
C THR A 128 11.89 -13.82 -3.72
N ALA A 129 10.58 -13.71 -3.63
CA ALA A 129 9.68 -13.92 -4.78
C ALA A 129 9.98 -12.92 -5.90
N PHE A 130 9.86 -13.32 -7.17
CA PHE A 130 9.96 -12.39 -8.29
C PHE A 130 8.57 -11.80 -8.62
N ASP A 131 8.01 -11.11 -7.63
CA ASP A 131 6.69 -10.48 -7.69
C ASP A 131 6.73 -9.13 -6.94
N PRO A 132 6.47 -8.00 -7.61
CA PRO A 132 6.47 -6.68 -6.97
C PRO A 132 5.32 -6.48 -5.96
N PHE A 133 4.32 -7.37 -5.92
CA PHE A 133 3.26 -7.37 -4.92
C PHE A 133 3.58 -8.28 -3.71
N ASP A 134 4.58 -9.15 -3.80
CA ASP A 134 5.07 -9.85 -2.62
C ASP A 134 5.68 -8.84 -1.65
N PRO A 135 5.20 -8.76 -0.40
CA PRO A 135 5.60 -7.70 0.52
C PRO A 135 7.09 -7.74 0.88
N VAL A 136 7.67 -8.92 1.02
CA VAL A 136 9.09 -9.07 1.38
C VAL A 136 9.99 -8.75 0.19
N ALA A 137 9.62 -9.22 -1.01
CA ALA A 137 10.34 -8.90 -2.23
C ALA A 137 10.29 -7.41 -2.56
N ASN A 138 9.13 -6.76 -2.37
CA ASN A 138 8.96 -5.33 -2.59
C ASN A 138 9.82 -4.50 -1.64
N ILE A 139 9.79 -4.80 -0.33
CA ILE A 139 10.61 -4.09 0.68
C ILE A 139 12.09 -4.26 0.39
N THR A 140 12.56 -5.49 0.16
CA THR A 140 13.99 -5.77 -0.06
C THR A 140 14.51 -5.12 -1.33
N ALA A 141 13.75 -5.17 -2.44
CA ALA A 141 14.13 -4.52 -3.69
C ALA A 141 14.19 -3.00 -3.56
N ALA A 142 13.19 -2.38 -2.90
CA ALA A 142 13.17 -0.94 -2.65
C ALA A 142 14.32 -0.49 -1.75
N CYS A 143 14.62 -1.25 -0.69
CA CYS A 143 15.76 -0.97 0.20
C CYS A 143 17.11 -1.13 -0.52
N ASN A 144 17.24 -2.12 -1.42
CA ASN A 144 18.43 -2.30 -2.24
C ASN A 144 18.62 -1.12 -3.22
N TYR A 145 17.56 -0.66 -3.86
CA TYR A 145 17.58 0.57 -4.65
C TYR A 145 17.99 1.79 -3.81
N ALA A 146 17.36 1.97 -2.65
CA ALA A 146 17.64 3.10 -1.76
C ALA A 146 19.09 3.07 -1.24
N ALA A 147 19.64 1.89 -0.96
CA ALA A 147 21.04 1.73 -0.56
C ALA A 147 22.00 2.28 -1.62
N GLN A 148 21.75 1.99 -2.89
CA GLN A 148 22.62 2.43 -3.99
C GLN A 148 22.45 3.91 -4.34
N ARG A 149 21.26 4.48 -4.15
CA ARG A 149 20.96 5.87 -4.54
C ARG A 149 21.13 6.86 -3.40
N TYR A 150 20.84 6.45 -2.17
CA TYR A 150 20.75 7.32 -0.99
C TYR A 150 21.58 6.81 0.20
N GLY A 151 22.24 5.65 0.02
CA GLY A 151 23.01 5.00 1.08
C GLY A 151 22.17 4.15 2.03
N SER A 152 20.89 4.43 2.22
CA SER A 152 19.93 3.65 3.02
C SER A 152 18.52 4.14 2.77
N ILE A 153 17.53 3.27 2.99
CA ILE A 153 16.11 3.64 3.07
C ILE A 153 15.85 4.65 4.20
N ASP A 154 16.70 4.67 5.23
CA ASP A 154 16.60 5.60 6.36
C ASP A 154 16.80 7.06 5.94
N ASN A 155 17.52 7.29 4.85
CA ASN A 155 17.80 8.61 4.30
C ASN A 155 16.70 9.13 3.36
N VAL A 156 15.66 8.33 3.13
CA VAL A 156 14.53 8.69 2.26
C VAL A 156 13.41 9.32 3.10
N PHE A 157 13.19 10.62 2.94
CA PHE A 157 12.18 11.40 3.68
C PHE A 157 11.07 11.96 2.77
N GLY A 158 11.14 11.79 1.46
CA GLY A 158 10.16 12.17 0.46
C GLY A 158 9.87 11.04 -0.51
N ALA A 159 9.01 11.29 -1.51
CA ALA A 159 8.83 10.36 -2.62
C ALA A 159 10.15 10.18 -3.38
N TYR A 160 10.46 8.99 -3.81
CA TYR A 160 11.69 8.64 -4.55
C TYR A 160 11.40 8.14 -5.95
#